data_0fa7b82f3e85ac542d9a95f9ded00f25
#
_entry.id   0fa7b82f3e85ac542d9a95f9ded00f25
#
_cell.length_a   1.000
_cell.length_b   1.000
_cell.length_c   1.000
_cell.angle_alpha   90.00
_cell.angle_beta   90.00
_cell.angle_gamma   90.00
#
_symmetry.space_group_name_H-M   'P 1'
#
loop_
_entity.id
_entity.type
_entity.pdbx_description
1 polymer ?
#
loop_
_entity_poly.entity_id
_entity_poly.type
_entity_poly.pdbx_seq_one_letter_code
_entity_poly.pdbx_strand_id
1 'polypeptide(L)'
;MLRLDPPRLQQALDELQEATRDHETWFGNLMRSLVCRVEPGPDDLDPEGHHRCRFGLWYHGPAQQVLREQPSFSAIESEHVRLHRLAARVLGEAATGDQVRVSDYDQLIACSTQLRLELETLRHEIETALRDRDALTGAFGRVEILPALREAGELVRREVQQACVAFM
;
A
#
# COMPACT_ATOMS: atom_id res chain seq x y z
N MET A 1 -3.66 14.50 3.56
CA MET A 1 -2.40 15.09 3.10
C MET A 1 -1.26 14.58 3.96
N LEU A 2 -0.20 13.99 3.38
CA LEU A 2 0.93 13.41 4.12
C LEU A 2 1.76 14.51 4.79
N ARG A 3 1.73 14.56 6.13
CA ARG A 3 2.44 15.57 6.94
C ARG A 3 3.79 15.07 7.45
N LEU A 4 4.56 14.40 6.61
CA LEU A 4 5.88 13.88 6.94
C LEU A 4 6.98 14.80 6.40
N ASP A 5 8.15 14.77 7.06
CA ASP A 5 9.35 15.38 6.53
C ASP A 5 9.87 14.62 5.29
N PRO A 6 10.57 15.28 4.36
CA PRO A 6 11.03 14.65 3.12
C PRO A 6 11.83 13.36 3.32
N PRO A 7 12.76 13.24 4.29
CA PRO A 7 13.47 12.00 4.52
C PRO A 7 12.57 10.82 4.88
N ARG A 8 11.53 11.03 5.69
CA ARG A 8 10.57 9.98 6.05
C ARG A 8 9.65 9.60 4.90
N LEU A 9 9.26 10.57 4.06
CA LEU A 9 8.51 10.28 2.84
C LEU A 9 9.34 9.45 1.86
N GLN A 10 10.64 9.79 1.70
CA GLN A 10 11.53 9.01 0.85
C GLN A 10 11.71 7.58 1.37
N GLN A 11 11.94 7.44 2.67
CA GLN A 11 12.03 6.12 3.30
C GLN A 11 10.74 5.30 3.09
N ALA A 12 9.56 5.91 3.29
CA ALA A 12 8.28 5.24 3.07
C ALA A 12 8.09 4.81 1.60
N LEU A 13 8.56 5.62 0.65
CA LEU A 13 8.54 5.29 -0.77
C LEU A 13 9.44 4.09 -1.09
N ASP A 14 10.67 4.09 -0.57
CA ASP A 14 11.64 3.02 -0.81
C ASP A 14 11.14 1.69 -0.22
N GLU A 15 10.59 1.71 1.01
CA GLU A 15 10.01 0.55 1.68
C GLU A 15 8.77 0.03 0.93
N LEU A 16 7.89 0.93 0.45
CA LEU A 16 6.72 0.56 -0.37
C LEU A 16 7.15 -0.14 -1.66
N GLN A 17 8.17 0.38 -2.33
CA GLN A 17 8.69 -0.22 -3.55
C GLN A 17 9.29 -1.61 -3.32
N GLU A 18 10.00 -1.80 -2.20
CA GLU A 18 10.55 -3.10 -1.82
C GLU A 18 9.43 -4.10 -1.51
N ALA A 19 8.46 -3.72 -0.67
CA ALA A 19 7.33 -4.55 -0.33
C ALA A 19 6.48 -4.93 -1.56
N THR A 20 6.31 -4.01 -2.51
CA THR A 20 5.62 -4.27 -3.78
C THR A 20 6.35 -5.33 -4.60
N ARG A 21 7.68 -5.22 -4.76
CA ARG A 21 8.50 -6.22 -5.49
C ARG A 21 8.46 -7.60 -4.83
N ASP A 22 8.50 -7.65 -3.51
CA ASP A 22 8.40 -8.91 -2.76
C ASP A 22 7.04 -9.58 -3.00
N HIS A 23 5.97 -8.78 -3.02
CA HIS A 23 4.62 -9.29 -3.28
C HIS A 23 4.43 -9.75 -4.73
N GLU A 24 4.98 -9.04 -5.71
CA GLU A 24 4.99 -9.45 -7.12
C GLU A 24 5.76 -10.77 -7.30
N THR A 25 6.88 -10.93 -6.61
CA THR A 25 7.66 -12.18 -6.60
C THR A 25 6.84 -13.33 -6.02
N TRP A 26 6.17 -13.11 -4.90
CA TRP A 26 5.27 -14.08 -4.29
C TRP A 26 4.15 -14.49 -5.27
N PHE A 27 3.49 -13.52 -5.89
CA PHE A 27 2.42 -13.79 -6.87
C PHE A 27 2.94 -14.58 -8.09
N GLY A 28 4.14 -14.26 -8.59
CA GLY A 28 4.80 -15.02 -9.64
C GLY A 28 5.07 -16.48 -9.25
N ASN A 29 5.49 -16.75 -8.01
CA ASN A 29 5.67 -18.09 -7.48
C ASN A 29 4.35 -18.84 -7.35
N LEU A 30 3.28 -18.19 -6.89
CA LEU A 30 1.93 -18.72 -6.86
C LEU A 30 1.47 -19.17 -8.25
N MET A 31 1.63 -18.32 -9.27
CA MET A 31 1.29 -18.65 -10.65
C MET A 31 2.12 -19.82 -11.18
N ARG A 32 3.40 -19.89 -10.80
CA ARG A 32 4.27 -21.03 -11.13
C ARG A 32 3.76 -22.33 -10.49
N SER A 33 3.33 -22.29 -9.23
CA SER A 33 2.74 -23.46 -8.57
C SER A 33 1.48 -23.95 -9.28
N LEU A 34 0.60 -23.04 -9.71
CA LEU A 34 -0.61 -23.40 -10.47
C LEU A 34 -0.31 -24.00 -11.84
N VAL A 35 0.61 -23.36 -12.61
CA VAL A 35 0.89 -23.77 -13.99
C VAL A 35 1.80 -25.00 -14.06
N CYS A 36 2.86 -25.03 -13.24
CA CYS A 36 3.86 -26.07 -13.26
C CYS A 36 3.58 -27.21 -12.26
N ARG A 37 2.50 -27.12 -11.49
CA ARG A 37 2.12 -28.08 -10.44
C ARG A 37 3.23 -28.29 -9.41
N VAL A 38 3.93 -27.22 -9.07
CA VAL A 38 4.91 -27.23 -7.97
C VAL A 38 4.14 -27.16 -6.67
N GLU A 39 4.55 -27.95 -5.68
CA GLU A 39 3.93 -27.97 -4.37
C GLU A 39 3.97 -26.57 -3.74
N PRO A 40 2.81 -25.99 -3.36
CA PRO A 40 2.75 -24.69 -2.73
C PRO A 40 3.34 -24.73 -1.31
N GLY A 41 3.88 -23.61 -0.84
CA GLY A 41 4.33 -23.48 0.53
C GLY A 41 3.17 -23.57 1.54
N PRO A 42 3.42 -23.94 2.79
CA PRO A 42 2.37 -24.04 3.82
C PRO A 42 1.70 -22.69 4.08
N ASP A 43 2.44 -21.58 3.98
CA ASP A 43 1.89 -20.22 4.15
C ASP A 43 1.00 -19.81 2.97
N ASP A 44 1.22 -20.38 1.78
CA ASP A 44 0.39 -20.10 0.60
C ASP A 44 -0.98 -20.78 0.67
N LEU A 45 -1.10 -21.86 1.44
CA LEU A 45 -2.35 -22.58 1.69
C LEU A 45 -3.13 -22.03 2.89
N ASP A 46 -2.51 -21.18 3.71
CA ASP A 46 -3.15 -20.60 4.88
C ASP A 46 -3.91 -19.32 4.50
N PRO A 47 -5.23 -19.25 4.72
CA PRO A 47 -6.02 -18.03 4.51
C PRO A 47 -5.51 -16.79 5.25
N GLU A 48 -4.77 -17.00 6.35
CA GLU A 48 -4.15 -15.94 7.15
C GLU A 48 -2.66 -15.71 6.79
N GLY A 49 -2.17 -16.33 5.71
CA GLY A 49 -0.80 -16.19 5.21
C GLY A 49 -0.41 -14.74 4.88
N HIS A 50 -1.39 -13.88 4.65
CA HIS A 50 -1.19 -12.44 4.44
C HIS A 50 -0.45 -11.73 5.59
N HIS A 51 -0.55 -12.21 6.82
CA HIS A 51 0.21 -11.66 7.96
C HIS A 51 1.70 -12.06 7.95
N ARG A 52 2.06 -13.17 7.28
CA ARG A 52 3.40 -13.73 7.28
C ARG A 52 4.19 -13.45 6.00
N CYS A 53 3.52 -13.05 4.93
CA CYS A 53 4.22 -12.62 3.72
C CYS A 53 5.03 -11.34 4.00
N ARG A 54 6.10 -11.11 3.26
CA ARG A 54 6.97 -9.93 3.46
C ARG A 54 6.22 -8.61 3.35
N PHE A 55 5.25 -8.55 2.43
CA PHE A 55 4.37 -7.40 2.31
C PHE A 55 3.53 -7.19 3.56
N GLY A 56 2.91 -8.25 4.12
CA GLY A 56 2.13 -8.16 5.34
C GLY A 56 2.95 -7.73 6.55
N LEU A 57 4.18 -8.25 6.68
CA LEU A 57 5.10 -7.81 7.74
C LEU A 57 5.45 -6.32 7.62
N TRP A 58 5.67 -5.83 6.41
CA TRP A 58 5.86 -4.41 6.16
C TRP A 58 4.59 -3.62 6.50
N TYR A 59 3.42 -4.04 5.98
CA TYR A 59 2.15 -3.33 6.14
C TYR A 59 1.74 -3.17 7.61
N HIS A 60 1.95 -4.18 8.43
CA HIS A 60 1.64 -4.16 9.87
C HIS A 60 2.80 -3.64 10.73
N GLY A 61 3.92 -3.29 10.12
CA GLY A 61 5.10 -2.79 10.81
C GLY A 61 4.91 -1.40 11.42
N PRO A 62 5.75 -1.00 12.39
CA PRO A 62 5.63 0.27 13.09
C PRO A 62 5.91 1.49 12.19
N ALA A 63 6.75 1.34 11.15
CA ALA A 63 7.10 2.42 10.22
C ALA A 63 5.88 2.90 9.40
N GLN A 64 4.84 2.08 9.26
CA GLN A 64 3.67 2.37 8.45
C GLN A 64 2.56 3.15 9.19
N GLN A 65 2.72 3.43 10.47
CA GLN A 65 1.72 4.19 11.24
C GLN A 65 1.37 5.54 10.59
N VAL A 66 2.34 6.16 9.94
CA VAL A 66 2.19 7.45 9.27
C VAL A 66 1.41 7.39 7.94
N LEU A 67 1.31 6.20 7.33
CA LEU A 67 0.55 5.98 6.09
C LEU A 67 -0.90 5.54 6.37
N ARG A 68 -1.22 5.11 7.59
CA ARG A 68 -2.54 4.56 7.96
C ARG A 68 -3.71 5.52 7.81
N GLU A 69 -3.43 6.83 7.86
CA GLU A 69 -4.45 7.86 7.65
C GLU A 69 -4.83 8.05 6.17
N GLN A 70 -4.07 7.44 5.25
CA GLN A 70 -4.37 7.54 3.82
C GLN A 70 -5.45 6.53 3.42
N PRO A 71 -6.50 6.96 2.69
CA PRO A 71 -7.54 6.04 2.22
C PRO A 71 -7.01 4.91 1.35
N SER A 72 -6.02 5.18 0.49
CA SER A 72 -5.33 4.19 -0.35
C SER A 72 -4.64 3.11 0.48
N PHE A 73 -4.05 3.45 1.63
CA PHE A 73 -3.41 2.50 2.52
C PHE A 73 -4.43 1.49 3.09
N SER A 74 -5.60 1.95 3.51
CA SER A 74 -6.67 1.08 4.01
C SER A 74 -7.24 0.17 2.91
N ALA A 75 -7.36 0.67 1.68
CA ALA A 75 -7.82 -0.12 0.53
C ALA A 75 -6.85 -1.27 0.19
N ILE A 76 -5.53 -1.03 0.32
CA ILE A 76 -4.48 -2.04 0.14
C ILE A 76 -4.70 -3.24 1.07
N GLU A 77 -5.01 -3.03 2.36
CA GLU A 77 -5.23 -4.12 3.31
C GLU A 77 -6.35 -5.05 2.86
N SER A 78 -7.48 -4.47 2.48
CA SER A 78 -8.66 -5.22 2.08
C SER A 78 -8.38 -6.12 0.86
N GLU A 79 -7.70 -5.58 -0.17
CA GLU A 79 -7.37 -6.33 -1.38
C GLU A 79 -6.25 -7.34 -1.12
N HIS A 80 -5.27 -7.04 -0.26
CA HIS A 80 -4.20 -7.97 0.10
C HIS A 80 -4.73 -9.20 0.85
N VAL A 81 -5.59 -9.01 1.85
CA VAL A 81 -6.27 -10.11 2.57
C VAL A 81 -7.09 -10.95 1.60
N ARG A 82 -7.88 -10.30 0.74
CA ARG A 82 -8.70 -10.98 -0.25
C ARG A 82 -7.88 -11.81 -1.22
N LEU A 83 -6.74 -11.28 -1.69
CA LEU A 83 -5.86 -11.97 -2.62
C LEU A 83 -5.26 -13.23 -2.00
N HIS A 84 -4.77 -13.19 -0.76
CA HIS A 84 -4.24 -14.36 -0.06
C HIS A 84 -5.31 -15.43 0.16
N ARG A 85 -6.53 -15.06 0.53
CA ARG A 85 -7.65 -16.02 0.68
C ARG A 85 -8.04 -16.68 -0.65
N LEU A 86 -8.06 -15.92 -1.74
CA LEU A 86 -8.27 -16.48 -3.07
C LEU A 86 -7.16 -17.42 -3.48
N ALA A 87 -5.90 -17.04 -3.22
CA ALA A 87 -4.72 -17.84 -3.51
C ALA A 87 -4.75 -19.18 -2.77
N ALA A 88 -5.00 -19.16 -1.46
CA ALA A 88 -5.07 -20.38 -0.64
C ALA A 88 -6.15 -21.33 -1.15
N ARG A 89 -7.32 -20.82 -1.54
CA ARG A 89 -8.40 -21.62 -2.11
C ARG A 89 -8.01 -22.26 -3.44
N VAL A 90 -7.52 -21.47 -4.39
CA VAL A 90 -7.15 -21.92 -5.74
C VAL A 90 -6.00 -22.91 -5.70
N LEU A 91 -4.98 -22.68 -4.85
CA LEU A 91 -3.88 -23.59 -4.64
C LEU A 91 -4.32 -24.89 -3.96
N GLY A 92 -5.24 -24.81 -2.99
CA GLY A 92 -5.80 -25.98 -2.32
C GLY A 92 -6.55 -26.89 -3.28
N GLU A 93 -7.40 -26.34 -4.15
CA GLU A 93 -8.10 -27.07 -5.22
C GLU A 93 -7.09 -27.73 -6.19
N ALA A 94 -6.09 -26.97 -6.63
CA ALA A 94 -5.05 -27.50 -7.52
C ALA A 94 -4.21 -28.62 -6.88
N ALA A 95 -3.91 -28.53 -5.58
CA ALA A 95 -3.13 -29.51 -4.83
C ALA A 95 -3.87 -30.86 -4.66
N THR A 96 -5.21 -30.83 -4.59
CA THR A 96 -6.04 -32.06 -4.56
C THR A 96 -6.24 -32.69 -5.94
N GLY A 97 -5.72 -32.07 -6.98
CA GLY A 97 -5.85 -32.53 -8.37
C GLY A 97 -7.15 -32.06 -9.05
N ASP A 98 -7.92 -31.22 -8.38
CA ASP A 98 -9.11 -30.62 -8.95
C ASP A 98 -8.76 -29.58 -10.01
N GLN A 99 -9.65 -29.42 -10.96
CA GLN A 99 -9.50 -28.38 -11.97
C GLN A 99 -9.89 -27.03 -11.39
N VAL A 100 -8.96 -26.08 -11.39
CA VAL A 100 -9.23 -24.67 -11.03
C VAL A 100 -10.29 -24.10 -11.97
N ARG A 101 -11.34 -23.55 -11.41
CA ARG A 101 -12.41 -22.93 -12.21
C ARG A 101 -11.91 -21.62 -12.83
N VAL A 102 -12.29 -21.37 -14.07
CA VAL A 102 -11.94 -20.13 -14.78
C VAL A 102 -12.38 -18.90 -13.98
N SER A 103 -13.56 -18.94 -13.37
CA SER A 103 -14.07 -17.85 -12.53
C SER A 103 -13.21 -17.54 -11.31
N ASP A 104 -12.58 -18.55 -10.69
CA ASP A 104 -11.72 -18.36 -9.53
C ASP A 104 -10.35 -17.80 -9.93
N TYR A 105 -9.83 -18.27 -11.06
CA TYR A 105 -8.65 -17.69 -11.68
C TYR A 105 -8.86 -16.22 -12.07
N ASP A 106 -9.97 -15.90 -12.73
CA ASP A 106 -10.29 -14.52 -13.13
C ASP A 106 -10.44 -13.60 -11.92
N GLN A 107 -11.05 -14.08 -10.82
CA GLN A 107 -11.13 -13.34 -9.56
C GLN A 107 -9.73 -13.10 -8.94
N LEU A 108 -8.86 -14.10 -8.99
CA LEU A 108 -7.48 -13.99 -8.47
C LEU A 108 -6.71 -12.90 -9.25
N ILE A 109 -6.79 -12.93 -10.59
CA ILE A 109 -6.14 -11.93 -11.45
C ILE A 109 -6.72 -10.54 -11.24
N ALA A 110 -8.05 -10.41 -11.16
CA ALA A 110 -8.71 -9.14 -10.92
C ALA A 110 -8.31 -8.54 -9.56
N CYS A 111 -8.27 -9.36 -8.51
CA CYS A 111 -7.84 -8.93 -7.18
C CYS A 111 -6.37 -8.50 -7.16
N SER A 112 -5.47 -9.25 -7.81
CA SER A 112 -4.06 -8.87 -7.96
C SER A 112 -3.89 -7.54 -8.70
N THR A 113 -4.70 -7.33 -9.75
CA THR A 113 -4.70 -6.08 -10.52
C THR A 113 -5.17 -4.91 -9.66
N GLN A 114 -6.25 -5.10 -8.88
CA GLN A 114 -6.76 -4.06 -8.00
C GLN A 114 -5.75 -3.69 -6.92
N LEU A 115 -5.14 -4.68 -6.25
CA LEU A 115 -4.08 -4.43 -5.27
C LEU A 115 -2.94 -3.60 -5.87
N ARG A 116 -2.50 -3.93 -7.09
CA ARG A 116 -1.45 -3.16 -7.77
C ARG A 116 -1.86 -1.71 -8.02
N LEU A 117 -3.12 -1.46 -8.41
CA LEU A 117 -3.63 -0.10 -8.61
C LEU A 117 -3.63 0.70 -7.31
N GLU A 118 -4.01 0.09 -6.17
CA GLU A 118 -3.98 0.77 -4.87
C GLU A 118 -2.53 1.08 -4.44
N LEU A 119 -1.58 0.17 -4.67
CA LEU A 119 -0.16 0.39 -4.40
C LEU A 119 0.42 1.53 -5.26
N GLU A 120 0.07 1.58 -6.56
CA GLU A 120 0.46 2.67 -7.45
C GLU A 120 -0.16 4.01 -7.03
N THR A 121 -1.40 4.00 -6.54
CA THR A 121 -2.07 5.20 -6.02
C THR A 121 -1.32 5.74 -4.80
N LEU A 122 -1.02 4.88 -3.82
CA LEU A 122 -0.26 5.27 -2.63
C LEU A 122 1.14 5.78 -3.00
N ARG A 123 1.83 5.10 -3.92
CA ARG A 123 3.13 5.53 -4.44
C ARG A 123 3.05 6.95 -5.01
N HIS A 124 2.05 7.21 -5.86
CA HIS A 124 1.84 8.51 -6.47
C HIS A 124 1.54 9.60 -5.43
N GLU A 125 0.75 9.29 -4.40
CA GLU A 125 0.47 10.22 -3.28
C GLU A 125 1.76 10.61 -2.54
N ILE A 126 2.65 9.64 -2.25
CA ILE A 126 3.93 9.90 -1.59
C ILE A 126 4.85 10.73 -2.50
N GLU A 127 4.99 10.36 -3.78
CA GLU A 127 5.81 11.10 -4.75
C GLU A 127 5.33 12.54 -4.97
N THR A 128 4.02 12.74 -4.95
CA THR A 128 3.43 14.08 -5.05
C THR A 128 3.76 14.89 -3.81
N ALA A 129 3.61 14.30 -2.62
CA ALA A 129 3.98 14.97 -1.38
C ALA A 129 5.49 15.33 -1.30
N LEU A 130 6.35 14.49 -1.89
CA LEU A 130 7.79 14.78 -2.01
C LEU A 130 8.08 15.94 -2.97
N ARG A 131 7.42 15.98 -4.12
CA ARG A 131 7.60 17.04 -5.12
C ARG A 131 7.11 18.41 -4.67
N ASP A 132 6.04 18.42 -3.88
CA ASP A 132 5.40 19.65 -3.43
C ASP A 132 6.14 20.29 -2.24
N ARG A 133 7.20 19.64 -1.73
CA ARG A 133 8.06 20.18 -0.68
C ARG A 133 9.43 20.59 -1.22
N ASP A 134 9.91 21.71 -0.72
CA ASP A 134 11.29 22.15 -0.96
C ASP A 134 12.27 21.15 -0.33
N ALA A 135 13.17 20.61 -1.16
CA ALA A 135 14.11 19.55 -0.75
C ALA A 135 15.11 19.96 0.33
N LEU A 136 15.39 21.27 0.46
CA LEU A 136 16.35 21.82 1.42
C LEU A 136 15.69 22.23 2.74
N THR A 137 14.50 22.81 2.67
CA THR A 137 13.84 23.41 3.83
C THR A 137 12.65 22.62 4.33
N GLY A 138 12.13 21.66 3.53
CA GLY A 138 10.87 20.96 3.80
C GLY A 138 9.65 21.87 3.75
N ALA A 139 9.81 23.11 3.29
CA ALA A 139 8.73 24.07 3.18
C ALA A 139 7.69 23.66 2.11
N PHE A 140 6.45 24.07 2.31
CA PHE A 140 5.39 23.85 1.33
C PHE A 140 5.69 24.56 0.01
N GLY A 141 5.52 23.85 -1.10
CA GLY A 141 5.58 24.42 -2.43
C GLY A 141 4.38 25.36 -2.73
N ARG A 142 4.43 26.03 -3.88
CA ARG A 142 3.38 27.00 -4.28
C ARG A 142 1.97 26.40 -4.32
N VAL A 143 1.85 25.13 -4.68
CA VAL A 143 0.55 24.45 -4.83
C VAL A 143 -0.08 24.17 -3.46
N GLU A 144 0.73 23.87 -2.46
CA GLU A 144 0.27 23.45 -1.13
C GLU A 144 0.11 24.58 -0.13
N ILE A 145 0.80 25.72 -0.34
CA ILE A 145 0.77 26.82 0.65
C ILE A 145 -0.64 27.40 0.84
N LEU A 146 -1.42 27.52 -0.24
CA LEU A 146 -2.77 28.08 -0.15
C LEU A 146 -3.78 27.16 0.57
N PRO A 147 -3.83 25.84 0.27
CA PRO A 147 -4.61 24.89 1.04
C PRO A 147 -4.21 24.85 2.52
N ALA A 148 -2.90 24.81 2.82
CA ALA A 148 -2.38 24.81 4.19
C ALA A 148 -2.78 26.08 4.97
N LEU A 149 -2.69 27.24 4.34
CA LEU A 149 -3.12 28.50 4.94
C LEU A 149 -4.64 28.55 5.18
N ARG A 150 -5.45 28.00 4.27
CA ARG A 150 -6.91 27.89 4.46
C ARG A 150 -7.25 26.99 5.64
N GLU A 151 -6.63 25.82 5.72
CA GLU A 151 -6.82 24.89 6.85
C GLU A 151 -6.43 25.53 8.18
N ALA A 152 -5.27 26.19 8.25
CA ALA A 152 -4.84 26.93 9.43
C ALA A 152 -5.83 28.03 9.78
N GLY A 153 -6.34 28.78 8.80
CA GLY A 153 -7.34 29.81 8.99
C GLY A 153 -8.68 29.29 9.52
N GLU A 154 -9.09 28.07 9.13
CA GLU A 154 -10.29 27.41 9.67
C GLU A 154 -10.10 27.01 11.14
N LEU A 155 -8.92 26.47 11.50
CA LEU A 155 -8.60 26.10 12.88
C LEU A 155 -8.52 27.32 13.79
N VAL A 156 -7.98 28.44 13.31
CA VAL A 156 -7.99 29.72 14.04
C VAL A 156 -9.41 30.25 14.25
N ARG A 157 -10.26 30.19 13.21
CA ARG A 157 -11.67 30.61 13.33
C ARG A 157 -12.46 29.76 14.31
N ARG A 158 -12.10 28.50 14.48
CA ARG A 158 -12.72 27.59 15.47
C ARG A 158 -12.09 27.69 16.85
N GLU A 159 -11.18 28.64 17.06
CA GLU A 159 -10.44 28.83 18.33
C GLU A 159 -9.64 27.59 18.80
N VAL A 160 -9.33 26.67 17.88
CA VAL A 160 -8.56 25.45 18.19
C VAL A 160 -7.07 25.74 18.32
N GLN A 161 -6.56 26.71 17.56
CA GLN A 161 -5.15 27.12 17.61
C GLN A 161 -4.96 28.58 17.21
N GLN A 162 -3.78 29.13 17.54
CA GLN A 162 -3.34 30.43 17.06
C GLN A 162 -2.34 30.24 15.91
N ALA A 163 -2.39 31.10 14.90
CA ALA A 163 -1.45 31.09 13.79
C ALA A 163 -0.90 32.48 13.52
N CYS A 164 0.36 32.55 13.10
CA CYS A 164 1.02 33.76 12.64
C CYS A 164 1.66 33.50 11.28
N VAL A 165 1.54 34.42 10.35
CA VAL A 165 2.21 34.37 9.04
C VAL A 165 3.33 35.38 9.06
N ALA A 166 4.59 34.92 8.88
CA ALA A 166 5.75 35.79 8.74
C ALA A 166 6.27 35.72 7.30
N PHE A 167 6.52 36.91 6.73
CA PHE A 167 7.19 37.05 5.43
C PHE A 167 8.66 37.44 5.70
N MET A 168 9.58 36.65 5.12
CA MET A 168 11.02 36.92 5.15
C MET A 168 11.52 37.28 3.76
#